data_b169b919a23567ed1388954004729b4a
#
_entry.id   b169b919a23567ed1388954004729b4a
#
_cell.length_a   1.000
_cell.length_b   1.000
_cell.length_c   1.000
_cell.angle_alpha   90.00
_cell.angle_beta   90.00
_cell.angle_gamma   90.00
#
_symmetry.space_group_name_H-M   'P 1'
#
loop_
_entity.id
_entity.type
_entity.pdbx_description
1 polymer ?
#
loop_
_entity_poly.entity_id
_entity_poly.type
_entity_poly.pdbx_seq_one_letter_code
_entity_poly.pdbx_strand_id
1 'polypeptide(L)'
;SYLPHNKGYHSSFWGIVNKTPLGATLHWIDENIDTGDIIDQILLEDDGIANADKIRKKQRSLCVELFKKNLFLLLNDKANRTKQDQGGDIHYKKDIIQATTFSESEMISMGQLVDLIRATDCGENGFVVKVGDKNIMVKGKVTSI
;
A
#
# COMPACT_ATOMS: atom_id res chain seq x y z
N SER A 1 1.20 -3.62 -5.21
CA SER A 1 0.10 -2.65 -5.39
C SER A 1 -0.96 -3.18 -6.35
N TYR A 2 -2.15 -2.60 -6.32
CA TYR A 2 -3.17 -2.72 -7.35
C TYR A 2 -3.05 -1.51 -8.27
N LEU A 3 -2.24 -1.66 -9.34
CA LEU A 3 -1.90 -0.55 -10.23
C LEU A 3 -3.16 -0.04 -10.99
N PRO A 4 -3.24 1.25 -11.29
CA PRO A 4 -2.18 2.28 -11.15
C PRO A 4 -2.06 2.92 -9.76
N HIS A 5 -2.82 2.46 -8.75
CA HIS A 5 -2.82 3.05 -7.41
C HIS A 5 -1.56 2.73 -6.62
N ASN A 6 -1.07 3.71 -5.86
CA ASN A 6 0.02 3.59 -4.86
C ASN A 6 1.27 2.90 -5.42
N LYS A 7 1.79 3.40 -6.54
CA LYS A 7 3.04 2.95 -7.14
C LYS A 7 4.22 3.16 -6.17
N GLY A 8 5.24 2.34 -6.27
CA GLY A 8 6.49 2.49 -5.55
C GLY A 8 6.44 1.96 -4.10
N TYR A 9 6.82 2.78 -3.13
CA TYR A 9 7.13 2.31 -1.78
C TYR A 9 5.90 2.16 -0.88
N HIS A 10 5.71 0.97 -0.32
CA HIS A 10 4.77 0.65 0.77
C HIS A 10 3.28 0.78 0.42
N SER A 11 2.87 0.20 -0.71
CA SER A 11 1.50 0.26 -1.23
C SER A 11 0.40 -0.16 -0.24
N SER A 12 0.70 -1.07 0.71
CA SER A 12 -0.26 -1.45 1.76
C SER A 12 -0.55 -0.31 2.75
N PHE A 13 0.47 0.49 3.11
CA PHE A 13 0.29 1.69 3.93
C PHE A 13 -0.61 2.70 3.21
N TRP A 14 -0.23 3.05 1.99
CA TRP A 14 -0.95 4.04 1.19
C TRP A 14 -2.37 3.62 0.84
N GLY A 15 -2.59 2.33 0.57
CA GLY A 15 -3.92 1.80 0.31
C GLY A 15 -4.86 1.96 1.48
N ILE A 16 -4.38 1.78 2.73
CA ILE A 16 -5.15 2.02 3.94
C ILE A 16 -5.43 3.52 4.12
N VAL A 17 -4.38 4.35 4.12
CA VAL A 17 -4.50 5.78 4.43
C VAL A 17 -5.32 6.54 3.39
N ASN A 18 -5.12 6.24 2.11
CA ASN A 18 -5.80 6.89 1.00
C ASN A 18 -7.14 6.22 0.63
N LYS A 19 -7.48 5.09 1.27
CA LYS A 19 -8.69 4.27 0.95
C LYS A 19 -8.76 3.90 -0.53
N THR A 20 -7.62 3.57 -1.11
CA THR A 20 -7.49 3.16 -2.52
C THR A 20 -7.46 1.65 -2.64
N PRO A 21 -7.78 1.08 -3.81
CA PRO A 21 -7.76 -0.37 -4.03
C PRO A 21 -6.46 -1.03 -3.61
N LEU A 22 -6.59 -2.11 -2.86
CA LEU A 22 -5.50 -3.00 -2.45
C LEU A 22 -5.47 -4.23 -3.33
N GLY A 23 -4.31 -4.83 -3.53
CA GLY A 23 -4.20 -6.04 -4.33
C GLY A 23 -2.78 -6.28 -4.84
N ALA A 24 -2.69 -7.11 -5.87
CA ALA A 24 -1.47 -7.41 -6.57
C ALA A 24 -1.64 -7.20 -8.07
N THR A 25 -0.57 -6.77 -8.73
CA THR A 25 -0.50 -6.61 -10.18
C THR A 25 0.74 -7.31 -10.70
N LEU A 26 0.57 -8.11 -11.74
CA LEU A 26 1.63 -8.57 -12.60
C LEU A 26 1.67 -7.63 -13.81
N HIS A 27 2.81 -6.97 -14.03
CA HIS A 27 2.97 -5.99 -15.12
C HIS A 27 4.32 -6.13 -15.79
N TRP A 28 4.44 -5.62 -17.00
CA TRP A 28 5.71 -5.49 -17.69
C TRP A 28 6.56 -4.41 -17.04
N ILE A 29 7.88 -4.55 -17.12
CA ILE A 29 8.82 -3.54 -16.64
C ILE A 29 9.08 -2.56 -17.77
N ASP A 30 9.03 -1.28 -17.47
CA ASP A 30 9.46 -0.17 -18.33
C ASP A 30 10.53 0.69 -17.63
N GLU A 31 10.78 1.89 -18.14
CA GLU A 31 11.82 2.80 -17.61
C GLU A 31 11.45 3.47 -16.27
N ASN A 32 10.17 3.43 -15.89
CA ASN A 32 9.66 4.13 -14.72
C ASN A 32 9.20 3.16 -13.63
N ILE A 33 8.86 3.70 -12.45
CA ILE A 33 8.45 2.90 -11.30
C ILE A 33 6.98 2.47 -11.47
N ASP A 34 6.76 1.15 -11.58
CA ASP A 34 5.44 0.52 -11.59
C ASP A 34 4.49 1.09 -12.68
N THR A 35 5.02 1.44 -13.87
CA THR A 35 4.24 2.07 -14.96
C THR A 35 4.01 1.20 -16.18
N GLY A 36 4.67 0.05 -16.26
CA GLY A 36 4.54 -0.86 -17.41
C GLY A 36 3.15 -1.46 -17.59
N ASP A 37 2.88 -1.94 -18.79
CA ASP A 37 1.59 -2.53 -19.18
C ASP A 37 1.17 -3.66 -18.24
N ILE A 38 -0.10 -3.68 -17.85
CA ILE A 38 -0.67 -4.69 -16.96
C ILE A 38 -0.86 -6.01 -17.72
N ILE A 39 -0.39 -7.10 -17.11
CA ILE A 39 -0.63 -8.47 -17.56
C ILE A 39 -1.90 -9.01 -16.91
N ASP A 40 -1.96 -8.95 -15.58
CA ASP A 40 -3.08 -9.47 -14.80
C ASP A 40 -3.11 -8.85 -13.39
N GLN A 41 -4.28 -8.86 -12.74
CA GLN A 41 -4.46 -8.25 -11.43
C GLN A 41 -5.40 -9.08 -10.56
N ILE A 42 -5.17 -9.04 -9.24
CA ILE A 42 -6.10 -9.57 -8.24
C ILE A 42 -6.37 -8.50 -7.19
N LEU A 43 -7.64 -8.14 -7.03
CA LEU A 43 -8.10 -7.23 -5.99
C LEU A 43 -8.09 -7.96 -4.64
N LEU A 44 -7.68 -7.24 -3.59
CA LEU A 44 -7.76 -7.68 -2.20
C LEU A 44 -8.79 -6.83 -1.48
N GLU A 45 -9.83 -7.45 -0.96
CA GLU A 45 -10.79 -6.77 -0.10
C GLU A 45 -10.16 -6.40 1.24
N ASP A 46 -10.32 -5.15 1.65
CA ASP A 46 -9.92 -4.65 2.97
C ASP A 46 -11.08 -4.85 3.96
N ASP A 47 -10.84 -5.62 5.01
CA ASP A 47 -11.80 -5.86 6.08
C ASP A 47 -11.92 -4.71 7.10
N GLY A 48 -11.18 -3.62 6.91
CA GLY A 48 -11.14 -2.49 7.83
C GLY A 48 -10.38 -2.75 9.15
N ILE A 49 -9.81 -3.94 9.34
CA ILE A 49 -9.15 -4.39 10.58
C ILE A 49 -7.70 -4.81 10.34
N ALA A 50 -7.43 -5.42 9.20
CA ALA A 50 -6.09 -5.90 8.87
C ALA A 50 -5.09 -4.73 8.82
N ASN A 51 -3.95 -4.89 9.49
CA ASN A 51 -2.87 -3.91 9.42
C ASN A 51 -2.05 -4.06 8.14
N ALA A 52 -1.20 -3.05 7.86
CA ALA A 52 -0.39 -3.01 6.64
C ALA A 52 0.52 -4.24 6.47
N ASP A 53 1.01 -4.85 7.55
CA ASP A 53 1.85 -6.07 7.47
C ASP A 53 1.03 -7.29 7.02
N LYS A 54 -0.17 -7.48 7.57
CA LYS A 54 -1.08 -8.56 7.14
C LYS A 54 -1.50 -8.39 5.68
N ILE A 55 -1.85 -7.15 5.28
CA ILE A 55 -2.18 -6.83 3.89
C ILE A 55 -0.99 -7.13 2.98
N ARG A 56 0.21 -6.70 3.34
CA ARG A 56 1.44 -6.95 2.57
C ARG A 56 1.73 -8.44 2.42
N LYS A 57 1.50 -9.25 3.48
CA LYS A 57 1.63 -10.72 3.40
C LYS A 57 0.64 -11.31 2.41
N LYS A 58 -0.63 -10.89 2.45
CA LYS A 58 -1.64 -11.30 1.47
C LYS A 58 -1.24 -10.88 0.05
N GLN A 59 -0.82 -9.64 -0.16
CA GLN A 59 -0.36 -9.15 -1.47
C GLN A 59 0.79 -10.01 -2.04
N ARG A 60 1.76 -10.41 -1.21
CA ARG A 60 2.85 -11.31 -1.64
C ARG A 60 2.33 -12.67 -2.10
N SER A 61 1.37 -13.25 -1.41
CA SER A 61 0.74 -14.50 -1.83
C SER A 61 0.03 -14.35 -3.18
N LEU A 62 -0.70 -13.24 -3.36
CA LEU A 62 -1.36 -12.93 -4.63
C LEU A 62 -0.36 -12.70 -5.78
N CYS A 63 0.81 -12.11 -5.52
CA CYS A 63 1.86 -11.99 -6.53
C CYS A 63 2.34 -13.36 -7.02
N VAL A 64 2.52 -14.32 -6.11
CA VAL A 64 2.92 -15.69 -6.46
C VAL A 64 1.80 -16.39 -7.26
N GLU A 65 0.55 -16.19 -6.87
CA GLU A 65 -0.61 -16.73 -7.59
C GLU A 65 -0.69 -16.18 -9.02
N LEU A 66 -0.61 -14.86 -9.18
CA LEU A 66 -0.59 -14.19 -10.49
C LEU A 66 0.53 -14.71 -11.37
N PHE A 67 1.73 -14.83 -10.82
CA PHE A 67 2.88 -15.35 -11.57
C PHE A 67 2.63 -16.78 -12.05
N LYS A 68 2.19 -17.67 -11.17
CA LYS A 68 1.89 -19.07 -11.52
C LYS A 68 0.79 -19.17 -12.59
N LYS A 69 -0.29 -18.41 -12.44
CA LYS A 69 -1.42 -18.35 -13.38
C LYS A 69 -0.98 -17.93 -14.79
N ASN A 70 -0.06 -16.98 -14.86
CA ASN A 70 0.37 -16.39 -16.15
C ASN A 70 1.67 -16.97 -16.71
N LEU A 71 2.35 -17.87 -15.99
CA LEU A 71 3.67 -18.39 -16.36
C LEU A 71 3.70 -18.97 -17.79
N PHE A 72 2.71 -19.79 -18.15
CA PHE A 72 2.65 -20.39 -19.49
C PHE A 72 2.50 -19.33 -20.59
N LEU A 73 1.69 -18.31 -20.35
CA LEU A 73 1.49 -17.20 -21.29
C LEU A 73 2.76 -16.36 -21.46
N LEU A 74 3.47 -16.11 -20.34
CA LEU A 74 4.75 -15.40 -20.35
C LEU A 74 5.83 -16.16 -21.16
N LEU A 75 5.95 -17.47 -20.94
CA LEU A 75 6.94 -18.30 -21.62
C LEU A 75 6.67 -18.44 -23.12
N ASN A 76 5.45 -18.20 -23.59
CA ASN A 76 5.05 -18.31 -24.98
C ASN A 76 4.80 -16.95 -25.66
N ASP A 77 5.22 -15.84 -25.05
CA ASP A 77 4.98 -14.47 -25.53
C ASP A 77 3.50 -14.13 -25.81
N LYS A 78 2.61 -14.78 -25.08
CA LYS A 78 1.13 -14.61 -25.17
C LYS A 78 0.52 -13.85 -24.00
N ALA A 79 1.35 -13.33 -23.11
CA ALA A 79 0.87 -12.58 -21.97
C ALA A 79 0.26 -11.26 -22.41
N ASN A 80 -0.81 -10.86 -21.72
CA ASN A 80 -1.57 -9.65 -22.01
C ASN A 80 -0.71 -8.38 -21.89
N ARG A 81 -1.15 -7.31 -22.57
CA ARG A 81 -0.57 -5.97 -22.49
C ARG A 81 -1.68 -4.93 -22.48
N THR A 82 -2.18 -4.64 -21.29
CA THR A 82 -3.16 -3.56 -21.08
C THR A 82 -2.43 -2.33 -20.56
N LYS A 83 -2.50 -1.24 -21.29
CA LYS A 83 -1.92 0.03 -20.84
C LYS A 83 -2.53 0.46 -19.51
N GLN A 84 -1.69 0.96 -18.62
CA GLN A 84 -2.17 1.59 -17.40
C GLN A 84 -2.80 2.96 -17.70
N ASP A 85 -3.83 3.31 -16.95
CA ASP A 85 -4.33 4.68 -16.95
C ASP A 85 -3.22 5.64 -16.48
N GLN A 86 -3.20 6.82 -17.08
CA GLN A 86 -2.26 7.89 -16.75
C GLN A 86 -2.63 8.52 -15.40
N GLY A 87 -2.49 7.75 -14.33
CA GLY A 87 -2.85 8.17 -12.99
C GLY A 87 -2.11 7.38 -11.91
N GLY A 88 -2.44 7.73 -10.67
CA GLY A 88 -1.87 7.11 -9.47
C GLY A 88 -0.54 7.74 -9.04
N ASP A 89 -0.46 7.99 -7.73
CA ASP A 89 0.70 8.61 -7.12
C ASP A 89 1.87 7.62 -7.01
N ILE A 90 3.08 8.13 -7.19
CA ILE A 90 4.32 7.40 -6.91
C ILE A 90 4.79 7.81 -5.52
N HIS A 91 4.93 6.83 -4.64
CA HIS A 91 5.34 7.05 -3.26
C HIS A 91 6.79 6.62 -3.03
N TYR A 92 7.51 7.45 -2.30
CA TYR A 92 8.88 7.19 -1.88
C TYR A 92 8.95 6.95 -0.36
N LYS A 93 10.06 6.38 0.10
CA LYS A 93 10.26 6.13 1.55
C LYS A 93 10.14 7.41 2.40
N LYS A 94 10.59 8.55 1.89
CA LYS A 94 10.51 9.86 2.58
C LYS A 94 9.06 10.32 2.82
N ASP A 95 8.14 9.95 1.93
CA ASP A 95 6.75 10.41 1.99
C ASP A 95 6.01 9.80 3.19
N ILE A 96 6.39 8.58 3.61
CA ILE A 96 5.85 7.96 4.83
C ILE A 96 6.18 8.78 6.07
N ILE A 97 7.41 9.28 6.19
CA ILE A 97 7.80 10.11 7.33
C ILE A 97 6.91 11.36 7.41
N GLN A 98 6.64 11.99 6.26
CA GLN A 98 5.75 13.13 6.20
C GLN A 98 4.31 12.74 6.55
N ALA A 99 3.79 11.67 5.98
CA ALA A 99 2.43 11.18 6.22
C ALA A 99 2.18 10.64 7.64
N THR A 100 3.23 10.37 8.39
CA THR A 100 3.17 9.85 9.77
C THR A 100 3.68 10.82 10.81
N THR A 101 3.86 12.11 10.46
CA THR A 101 4.32 13.15 11.38
C THR A 101 3.28 14.27 11.48
N PHE A 102 2.73 14.48 12.65
CA PHE A 102 1.66 15.43 12.94
C PHE A 102 2.12 16.49 13.95
N SER A 103 1.52 17.68 13.91
CA SER A 103 1.64 18.66 15.00
C SER A 103 0.60 18.37 16.09
N GLU A 104 0.83 18.82 17.33
CA GLU A 104 -0.12 18.68 18.44
C GLU A 104 -1.47 19.39 18.20
N SER A 105 -1.49 20.39 17.32
CA SER A 105 -2.70 21.14 16.96
C SER A 105 -3.46 20.56 15.78
N GLU A 106 -2.92 19.53 15.13
CA GLU A 106 -3.54 18.94 13.95
C GLU A 106 -4.73 18.08 14.35
N MET A 107 -5.84 18.26 13.65
CA MET A 107 -7.09 17.53 13.91
C MET A 107 -7.32 16.48 12.85
N ILE A 108 -7.53 15.24 13.28
CA ILE A 108 -7.91 14.12 12.41
C ILE A 108 -9.19 13.47 12.94
N SER A 109 -9.96 12.87 12.05
CA SER A 109 -11.14 12.11 12.46
C SER A 109 -10.72 10.78 13.13
N MET A 110 -11.63 10.22 13.95
CA MET A 110 -11.40 8.89 14.56
C MET A 110 -11.18 7.81 13.50
N GLY A 111 -11.85 7.88 12.36
CA GLY A 111 -11.65 6.96 11.25
C GLY A 111 -10.22 7.06 10.68
N GLN A 112 -9.74 8.28 10.45
CA GLN A 112 -8.36 8.52 10.02
C GLN A 112 -7.33 8.02 11.05
N LEU A 113 -7.62 8.20 12.35
CA LEU A 113 -6.75 7.68 13.41
C LEU A 113 -6.68 6.15 13.37
N VAL A 114 -7.81 5.46 13.22
CA VAL A 114 -7.86 4.00 13.08
C VAL A 114 -7.07 3.55 11.86
N ASP A 115 -7.27 4.18 10.71
CA ASP A 115 -6.54 3.83 9.48
C ASP A 115 -5.03 4.09 9.63
N LEU A 116 -4.63 5.17 10.29
CA LEU A 116 -3.23 5.48 10.59
C LEU A 116 -2.58 4.42 11.50
N ILE A 117 -3.29 4.02 12.57
CA ILE A 117 -2.82 2.93 13.46
C ILE A 117 -2.65 1.64 12.66
N ARG A 118 -3.63 1.23 11.85
CA ARG A 118 -3.55 0.04 10.99
C ARG A 118 -2.37 0.11 10.01
N ALA A 119 -2.18 1.28 9.39
CA ALA A 119 -1.13 1.49 8.40
C ALA A 119 0.27 1.45 9.01
N THR A 120 0.43 1.88 10.27
CA THR A 120 1.71 1.95 10.98
C THR A 120 1.97 0.77 11.93
N ASP A 121 0.99 -0.10 12.19
CA ASP A 121 1.15 -1.32 13.01
C ASP A 121 1.94 -2.39 12.24
N CYS A 122 3.24 -2.16 12.09
CA CYS A 122 4.19 -3.10 11.51
C CYS A 122 5.51 -3.05 12.30
N GLY A 123 5.64 -3.98 13.26
CA GLY A 123 6.82 -4.07 14.12
C GLY A 123 6.90 -2.92 15.14
N GLU A 124 8.02 -2.19 15.13
CA GLU A 124 8.25 -1.08 16.07
C GLU A 124 7.77 0.29 15.54
N ASN A 125 7.08 0.32 14.43
CA ASN A 125 6.61 1.56 13.83
C ASN A 125 5.38 2.11 14.56
N GLY A 126 5.10 3.36 14.29
CA GLY A 126 3.97 4.14 14.77
C GLY A 126 3.94 5.46 14.01
N PHE A 127 3.18 6.40 14.48
CA PHE A 127 3.21 7.78 13.97
C PHE A 127 3.77 8.74 15.04
N VAL A 128 4.28 9.88 14.61
CA VAL A 128 4.94 10.85 15.46
C VAL A 128 4.05 12.07 15.66
N VAL A 129 3.90 12.51 16.90
CA VAL A 129 3.27 13.79 17.24
C VAL A 129 4.34 14.73 17.81
N LYS A 130 4.47 15.91 17.22
CA LYS A 130 5.34 16.98 17.70
C LYS A 130 4.61 17.79 18.75
N VAL A 131 5.12 17.78 19.99
CA VAL A 131 4.57 18.52 21.14
C VAL A 131 5.67 19.44 21.67
N GLY A 132 5.56 20.72 21.41
CA GLY A 132 6.65 21.66 21.66
C GLY A 132 7.94 21.20 20.94
N ASP A 133 9.04 21.06 21.67
CA ASP A 133 10.33 20.61 21.15
C ASP A 133 10.50 19.08 21.12
N LYS A 134 9.46 18.32 21.48
CA LYS A 134 9.54 16.86 21.61
C LYS A 134 8.83 16.15 20.47
N ASN A 135 9.42 15.04 20.01
CA ASN A 135 8.79 14.09 19.11
C ASN A 135 8.30 12.87 19.91
N ILE A 136 6.99 12.69 19.98
CA ILE A 136 6.36 11.58 20.71
C ILE A 136 5.90 10.54 19.69
N MET A 137 6.40 9.32 19.83
CA MET A 137 5.92 8.20 19.00
C MET A 137 4.68 7.57 19.62
N VAL A 138 3.61 7.53 18.86
CA VAL A 138 2.35 6.87 19.22
C VAL A 138 2.24 5.54 18.49
N LYS A 139 1.98 4.48 19.25
CA LYS A 139 1.78 3.12 18.74
C LYS A 139 0.41 2.60 19.19
N GLY A 140 -0.22 1.81 18.35
CA GLY A 140 -1.51 1.21 18.66
C GLY A 140 -1.78 -0.07 17.88
N LYS A 141 -2.87 -0.74 18.22
CA LYS A 141 -3.40 -1.89 17.48
C LYS A 141 -4.89 -1.74 17.29
N VAL A 142 -5.39 -2.20 16.15
CA VAL A 142 -6.81 -2.29 15.86
C VAL A 142 -7.24 -3.76 15.98
N THR A 143 -8.27 -4.00 16.80
CA THR A 143 -8.89 -5.33 16.99
C THR A 143 -10.40 -5.18 16.91
N SER A 144 -11.08 -6.16 16.31
CA SER A 144 -12.55 -6.28 16.44
C SER A 144 -12.92 -6.77 17.83
N ILE A 145 -14.04 -6.35 18.31
CA ILE A 145 -14.68 -6.81 19.56
C ILE A 145 -15.95 -7.58 19.22
#